data_0851ea59f0bc2c3cc8d228cdb0ac3bc7
#
_entry.id   0851ea59f0bc2c3cc8d228cdb0ac3bc7
#
_cell.length_a   1.000
_cell.length_b   1.000
_cell.length_c   1.000
_cell.angle_alpha   90.00
_cell.angle_beta   90.00
_cell.angle_gamma   90.00
#
_symmetry.space_group_name_H-M   'P 1'
#
loop_
_entity.id
_entity.type
_entity.pdbx_description
1 polymer ?
#
loop_
_entity_poly.entity_id
_entity_poly.type
_entity_poly.pdbx_seq_one_letter_code
_entity_poly.pdbx_strand_id
1 'polypeptide(L)'
;MASFSAIQNEGFTVISNSLLRYYPSLKISETEVMLLLQLESFKQEKKFFPSDNNLSERMNLSPIEISQLIQNLIDKDLIELGQKRDREGRITNFYDLNHLYQKLDTLIDEREESYQDQATFKSSTSTQQSAK
;
A
#
# COMPACT_ATOMS: atom_id res chain seq x y z
N MET A 1 -13.92 -28.21 -6.62
CA MET A 1 -12.67 -27.74 -5.99
C MET A 1 -11.82 -26.99 -7.01
N ALA A 2 -11.35 -25.83 -6.65
CA ALA A 2 -10.55 -25.02 -7.57
C ALA A 2 -9.19 -25.69 -7.81
N SER A 3 -8.78 -25.80 -9.06
CA SER A 3 -7.45 -26.29 -9.43
C SER A 3 -6.46 -25.14 -9.42
N PHE A 4 -5.17 -25.48 -9.44
CA PHE A 4 -4.12 -24.46 -9.56
C PHE A 4 -4.29 -23.62 -10.83
N SER A 5 -4.77 -24.23 -11.93
CA SER A 5 -5.07 -23.50 -13.16
C SER A 5 -6.17 -22.45 -12.96
N ALA A 6 -7.21 -22.78 -12.20
CA ALA A 6 -8.27 -21.81 -11.89
C ALA A 6 -7.72 -20.65 -11.08
N ILE A 7 -6.86 -20.93 -10.10
CA ILE A 7 -6.22 -19.90 -9.29
C ILE A 7 -5.36 -18.99 -10.17
N GLN A 8 -4.57 -19.56 -11.09
CA GLN A 8 -3.76 -18.80 -12.02
C GLN A 8 -4.61 -17.89 -12.92
N ASN A 9 -5.77 -18.37 -13.33
CA ASN A 9 -6.67 -17.59 -14.19
C ASN A 9 -7.26 -16.39 -13.45
N GLU A 10 -7.47 -16.49 -12.15
CA GLU A 10 -7.89 -15.35 -11.33
C GLU A 10 -6.77 -14.33 -11.18
N GLY A 11 -5.51 -14.76 -11.35
CA GLY A 11 -4.36 -13.88 -11.27
C GLY A 11 -3.81 -13.72 -9.86
N PHE A 12 -2.81 -12.86 -9.74
CA PHE A 12 -2.11 -12.63 -8.49
C PHE A 12 -1.92 -11.12 -8.29
N THR A 13 -2.04 -10.68 -7.06
CA THR A 13 -1.82 -9.27 -6.71
C THR A 13 -0.45 -9.14 -6.07
N VAL A 14 0.41 -8.30 -6.65
CA VAL A 14 1.72 -8.01 -6.11
C VAL A 14 1.60 -6.88 -5.10
N ILE A 15 2.14 -7.08 -3.91
CA ILE A 15 2.03 -6.16 -2.79
C ILE A 15 3.41 -5.85 -2.25
N SER A 16 3.64 -4.58 -1.94
CA SER A 16 4.90 -4.12 -1.41
C SER A 16 5.16 -4.70 -0.02
N ASN A 17 6.36 -5.25 0.18
CA ASN A 17 6.79 -5.67 1.52
C ASN A 17 6.89 -4.47 2.47
N SER A 18 7.18 -3.29 1.94
CA SER A 18 7.24 -2.07 2.75
C SER A 18 5.90 -1.75 3.38
N LEU A 19 4.81 -1.93 2.65
CA LEU A 19 3.48 -1.72 3.20
C LEU A 19 3.22 -2.69 4.35
N LEU A 20 3.52 -3.96 4.15
CA LEU A 20 3.31 -4.98 5.18
C LEU A 20 4.17 -4.74 6.42
N ARG A 21 5.36 -4.20 6.24
CA ARG A 21 6.29 -3.95 7.35
C ARG A 21 5.95 -2.69 8.12
N TYR A 22 5.55 -1.63 7.43
CA TYR A 22 5.48 -0.29 8.02
C TYR A 22 4.08 0.26 8.23
N TYR A 23 3.02 -0.47 7.85
CA TYR A 23 1.67 0.05 8.04
C TYR A 23 1.37 0.44 9.50
N PRO A 24 1.90 -0.28 10.53
CA PRO A 24 1.64 0.17 11.91
C PRO A 24 2.24 1.53 12.20
N SER A 25 3.41 1.83 11.63
CA SER A 25 4.05 3.14 11.82
C SER A 25 3.24 4.28 11.22
N LEU A 26 2.43 4.00 10.21
CA LEU A 26 1.55 4.98 9.59
C LEU A 26 0.16 5.00 10.23
N LYS A 27 -0.03 4.23 11.31
CA LYS A 27 -1.31 4.12 12.04
C LYS A 27 -2.44 3.64 11.14
N ILE A 28 -2.11 2.71 10.26
CA ILE A 28 -3.08 2.06 9.37
C ILE A 28 -3.51 0.77 10.06
N SER A 29 -4.82 0.53 10.16
CA SER A 29 -5.34 -0.70 10.76
C SER A 29 -5.25 -1.86 9.77
N GLU A 30 -5.36 -3.09 10.29
CA GLU A 30 -5.38 -4.29 9.44
C GLU A 30 -6.53 -4.26 8.45
N THR A 31 -7.69 -3.75 8.87
CA THR A 31 -8.83 -3.62 7.97
C THR A 31 -8.54 -2.61 6.85
N GLU A 32 -7.90 -1.50 7.20
CA GLU A 32 -7.48 -0.51 6.21
C GLU A 32 -6.43 -1.08 5.26
N VAL A 33 -5.50 -1.88 5.76
CA VAL A 33 -4.52 -2.56 4.90
C VAL A 33 -5.25 -3.45 3.91
N MET A 34 -6.23 -4.25 4.37
CA MET A 34 -6.98 -5.11 3.47
C MET A 34 -7.67 -4.29 2.38
N LEU A 35 -8.24 -3.13 2.71
CA LEU A 35 -8.83 -2.25 1.72
C LEU A 35 -7.79 -1.80 0.69
N LEU A 36 -6.60 -1.40 1.14
CA LEU A 36 -5.51 -1.01 0.24
C LEU A 36 -5.12 -2.16 -0.69
N LEU A 37 -5.06 -3.38 -0.17
CA LEU A 37 -4.76 -4.56 -0.98
C LEU A 37 -5.83 -4.80 -2.03
N GLN A 38 -7.09 -4.61 -1.68
CA GLN A 38 -8.19 -4.76 -2.64
C GLN A 38 -8.10 -3.69 -3.74
N LEU A 39 -7.77 -2.45 -3.38
CA LEU A 39 -7.58 -1.39 -4.38
C LEU A 39 -6.45 -1.75 -5.35
N GLU A 40 -5.35 -2.31 -4.85
CA GLU A 40 -4.27 -2.77 -5.70
C GLU A 40 -4.71 -3.92 -6.62
N SER A 41 -5.52 -4.85 -6.11
CA SER A 41 -6.06 -5.95 -6.89
C SER A 41 -6.94 -5.44 -8.02
N PHE A 42 -7.86 -4.53 -7.72
CA PHE A 42 -8.71 -3.91 -8.74
C PHE A 42 -7.88 -3.16 -9.79
N LYS A 43 -6.84 -2.45 -9.34
CA LYS A 43 -5.95 -1.73 -10.24
C LYS A 43 -5.26 -2.66 -11.23
N GLN A 44 -4.84 -3.84 -10.77
CA GLN A 44 -4.23 -4.83 -11.66
C GLN A 44 -5.24 -5.38 -12.67
N GLU A 45 -6.52 -5.38 -12.34
CA GLU A 45 -7.60 -5.71 -13.27
C GLU A 45 -8.01 -4.51 -14.13
N LYS A 46 -7.29 -3.38 -14.02
CA LYS A 46 -7.56 -2.12 -14.72
C LYS A 46 -8.87 -1.46 -14.30
N LYS A 47 -9.34 -1.76 -13.09
CA LYS A 47 -10.47 -1.09 -12.46
C LYS A 47 -9.90 -0.11 -11.44
N PHE A 48 -9.74 1.14 -11.85
CA PHE A 48 -9.01 2.14 -11.06
C PHE A 48 -9.89 2.88 -10.06
N PHE A 49 -11.20 2.72 -10.17
CA PHE A 49 -12.16 3.37 -9.26
C PHE A 49 -13.31 2.42 -8.94
N PRO A 50 -13.02 1.33 -8.18
CA PRO A 50 -14.08 0.42 -7.76
C PRO A 50 -15.08 1.12 -6.85
N SER A 51 -16.35 0.77 -6.97
CA SER A 51 -17.39 1.32 -6.11
C SER A 51 -17.33 0.74 -4.70
N ASP A 52 -17.99 1.40 -3.77
CA ASP A 52 -18.13 0.88 -2.41
C ASP A 52 -18.77 -0.53 -2.43
N ASN A 53 -19.73 -0.76 -3.31
CA ASN A 53 -20.36 -2.06 -3.48
C ASN A 53 -19.36 -3.10 -4.00
N ASN A 54 -18.55 -2.74 -4.99
CA ASN A 54 -17.51 -3.65 -5.51
C ASN A 54 -16.54 -4.08 -4.41
N LEU A 55 -16.10 -3.14 -3.59
CA LEU A 55 -15.19 -3.41 -2.50
C LEU A 55 -15.86 -4.23 -1.41
N SER A 56 -17.13 -3.91 -1.10
CA SER A 56 -17.91 -4.65 -0.11
C SER A 56 -18.06 -6.13 -0.48
N GLU A 57 -18.18 -6.43 -1.77
CA GLU A 57 -18.29 -7.81 -2.24
C GLU A 57 -17.03 -8.64 -1.97
N ARG A 58 -15.88 -7.99 -1.83
CA ARG A 58 -14.59 -8.65 -1.58
C ARG A 58 -14.12 -8.53 -0.13
N MET A 59 -14.92 -7.90 0.72
CA MET A 59 -14.56 -7.68 2.12
C MET A 59 -15.77 -7.99 3.00
N ASN A 60 -15.53 -8.29 4.26
CA ASN A 60 -16.59 -8.54 5.23
C ASN A 60 -17.08 -7.21 5.85
N LEU A 61 -17.38 -6.26 4.99
CA LEU A 61 -17.82 -4.92 5.38
C LEU A 61 -18.98 -4.48 4.49
N SER A 62 -19.87 -3.68 5.04
CA SER A 62 -20.95 -3.05 4.28
C SER A 62 -20.39 -1.92 3.42
N PRO A 63 -21.13 -1.49 2.38
CA PRO A 63 -20.70 -0.33 1.58
C PRO A 63 -20.50 0.94 2.41
N ILE A 64 -21.31 1.14 3.44
CA ILE A 64 -21.16 2.31 4.33
C ILE A 64 -19.85 2.22 5.10
N GLU A 65 -19.51 1.05 5.62
CA GLU A 65 -18.24 0.84 6.33
C GLU A 65 -17.05 1.05 5.40
N ILE A 66 -17.15 0.60 4.15
CA ILE A 66 -16.13 0.84 3.12
C ILE A 66 -15.94 2.35 2.90
N SER A 67 -17.04 3.07 2.74
CA SER A 67 -17.01 4.52 2.53
C SER A 67 -16.31 5.23 3.68
N GLN A 68 -16.59 4.81 4.93
CA GLN A 68 -15.95 5.37 6.11
C GLN A 68 -14.45 5.08 6.15
N LEU A 69 -14.05 3.87 5.79
CA LEU A 69 -12.62 3.51 5.75
C LEU A 69 -11.87 4.32 4.69
N ILE A 70 -12.48 4.48 3.52
CA ILE A 70 -11.88 5.29 2.46
C ILE A 70 -11.71 6.73 2.92
N GLN A 71 -12.73 7.29 3.57
CA GLN A 71 -12.64 8.65 4.10
C GLN A 71 -11.54 8.77 5.14
N ASN A 72 -11.41 7.78 6.02
CA ASN A 72 -10.33 7.77 7.02
C ASN A 72 -8.94 7.77 6.35
N LEU A 73 -8.79 6.99 5.29
CA LEU A 73 -7.52 6.93 4.57
C LEU A 73 -7.23 8.24 3.82
N ILE A 74 -8.27 8.89 3.31
CA ILE A 74 -8.14 10.22 2.70
C ILE A 74 -7.71 11.24 3.76
N ASP A 75 -8.34 11.21 4.92
CA ASP A 75 -8.03 12.12 6.03
C ASP A 75 -6.59 11.93 6.54
N LYS A 76 -6.08 10.71 6.46
CA LYS A 76 -4.68 10.41 6.82
C LYS A 76 -3.70 10.74 5.69
N ASP A 77 -4.19 11.27 4.58
CA ASP A 77 -3.39 11.60 3.40
C ASP A 77 -2.67 10.38 2.81
N LEU A 78 -3.37 9.25 2.81
CA LEU A 78 -2.84 7.99 2.26
C LEU A 78 -3.44 7.65 0.91
N ILE A 79 -4.66 8.10 0.66
CA ILE A 79 -5.36 7.94 -0.60
C ILE A 79 -5.83 9.33 -1.08
N GLU A 80 -5.68 9.58 -2.36
CA GLU A 80 -6.27 10.76 -3.01
C GLU A 80 -7.20 10.30 -4.12
N LEU A 81 -8.20 11.14 -4.41
CA LEU A 81 -9.05 10.94 -5.57
C LEU A 81 -8.45 11.73 -6.72
N GLY A 82 -8.01 11.00 -7.73
CA GLY A 82 -7.44 11.60 -8.93
C GLY A 82 -8.43 11.62 -10.07
N GLN A 83 -8.18 12.47 -11.03
CA GLN A 83 -8.95 12.54 -12.26
C GLN A 83 -8.03 12.50 -13.44
N LYS A 84 -8.45 11.77 -14.49
CA LYS A 84 -7.67 11.60 -15.70
C LYS A 84 -8.60 11.77 -16.89
N ARG A 85 -8.13 12.44 -17.93
CA ARG A 85 -8.85 12.52 -19.20
C ARG A 85 -8.39 11.40 -20.11
N ASP A 86 -9.34 10.71 -20.72
CA ASP A 86 -9.04 9.73 -21.76
C ASP A 86 -8.85 10.42 -23.12
N ARG A 87 -8.56 9.63 -24.14
CA ARG A 87 -8.34 10.16 -25.48
C ARG A 87 -9.60 10.82 -26.08
N GLU A 88 -10.77 10.47 -25.58
CA GLU A 88 -12.03 11.01 -26.02
C GLU A 88 -12.46 12.24 -25.21
N GLY A 89 -11.62 12.68 -24.27
CA GLY A 89 -11.89 13.83 -23.43
C GLY A 89 -12.76 13.55 -22.23
N ARG A 90 -13.12 12.28 -21.98
CA ARG A 90 -13.94 11.92 -20.82
C ARG A 90 -13.09 11.93 -19.57
N ILE A 91 -13.67 12.37 -18.47
CA ILE A 91 -12.99 12.39 -17.17
C ILE A 91 -13.28 11.08 -16.47
N THR A 92 -12.21 10.38 -16.07
CA THR A 92 -12.30 9.17 -15.26
C THR A 92 -11.64 9.43 -13.92
N ASN A 93 -12.25 8.91 -12.85
CA ASN A 93 -11.70 9.00 -11.51
C ASN A 93 -10.85 7.77 -11.20
N PHE A 94 -9.90 7.95 -10.30
CA PHE A 94 -9.10 6.83 -9.82
C PHE A 94 -8.65 7.10 -8.39
N TYR A 95 -8.33 6.03 -7.66
CA TYR A 95 -7.72 6.13 -6.34
C TYR A 95 -6.22 6.20 -6.52
N ASP A 96 -5.61 7.25 -5.98
CA ASP A 96 -4.18 7.51 -6.09
C ASP A 96 -3.52 7.17 -4.74
N LEU A 97 -2.59 6.25 -4.78
CA LEU A 97 -1.86 5.78 -3.59
C LEU A 97 -0.43 6.35 -3.51
N ASN A 98 -0.10 7.33 -4.33
CA ASN A 98 1.26 7.88 -4.37
C ASN A 98 1.72 8.43 -3.02
N HIS A 99 0.84 9.10 -2.27
CA HIS A 99 1.20 9.62 -0.97
C HIS A 99 1.54 8.51 0.02
N LEU A 100 0.82 7.39 -0.04
CA LEU A 100 1.15 6.22 0.77
C LEU A 100 2.57 5.76 0.47
N TYR A 101 2.90 5.60 -0.81
CA TYR A 101 4.21 5.10 -1.21
C TYR A 101 5.33 6.10 -0.88
N GLN A 102 5.06 7.40 -0.95
CA GLN A 102 6.01 8.42 -0.52
C GLN A 102 6.31 8.32 0.98
N LYS A 103 5.26 8.09 1.79
CA LYS A 103 5.44 7.93 3.23
C LYS A 103 6.22 6.66 3.56
N LEU A 104 5.97 5.58 2.83
CA LEU A 104 6.72 4.33 2.99
C LEU A 104 8.19 4.54 2.61
N ASP A 105 8.44 5.26 1.54
CA ASP A 105 9.79 5.57 1.09
C ASP A 105 10.56 6.35 2.15
N THR A 106 9.90 7.34 2.77
CA THR A 106 10.50 8.11 3.87
C THR A 106 10.87 7.20 5.04
N LEU A 107 10.00 6.25 5.40
CA LEU A 107 10.28 5.30 6.49
C LEU A 107 11.44 4.38 6.15
N ILE A 108 11.56 3.96 4.90
CA ILE A 108 12.69 3.14 4.44
C ILE A 108 13.98 3.93 4.58
N ASP A 109 13.99 5.19 4.15
CA ASP A 109 15.17 6.06 4.23
C ASP A 109 15.59 6.27 5.69
N GLU A 110 14.64 6.55 6.57
CA GLU A 110 14.90 6.70 8.01
C GLU A 110 15.51 5.44 8.59
N ARG A 111 15.01 4.29 8.20
CA ARG A 111 15.54 3.01 8.65
C ARG A 111 16.96 2.79 8.15
N GLU A 112 17.23 3.10 6.90
CA GLU A 112 18.55 2.96 6.31
C GLU A 112 19.55 3.89 6.98
N GLU A 113 19.17 5.13 7.24
CA GLU A 113 20.01 6.09 7.94
C GLU A 113 20.35 5.58 9.35
N SER A 114 19.35 5.13 10.08
CA SER A 114 19.55 4.57 11.41
C SER A 114 20.46 3.35 11.37
N TYR A 115 20.28 2.50 10.39
CA TYR A 115 21.11 1.30 10.22
C TYR A 115 22.55 1.66 9.88
N GLN A 116 22.75 2.64 9.00
CA GLN A 116 24.09 3.11 8.64
C GLN A 116 24.80 3.76 9.83
N ASP A 117 24.09 4.54 10.63
CA ASP A 117 24.67 5.12 11.85
C ASP A 117 25.13 4.04 12.80
N GLN A 118 24.32 3.02 13.01
CA GLN A 118 24.69 1.89 13.85
C GLN A 118 25.87 1.11 13.25
N ALA A 119 25.87 0.89 11.95
CA ALA A 119 26.95 0.20 11.27
C ALA A 119 28.26 0.99 11.36
N THR A 120 28.21 2.30 11.19
CA THR A 120 29.37 3.18 11.34
C THR A 120 29.92 3.10 12.75
N PHE A 121 29.05 3.16 13.75
CA PHE A 121 29.46 3.03 15.14
C PHE A 121 30.12 1.68 15.41
N LYS A 122 29.51 0.60 14.95
CA LYS A 122 30.06 -0.75 15.11
C LYS A 122 31.38 -0.92 14.37
N SER A 123 31.50 -0.36 13.18
CA SER A 123 32.73 -0.41 12.40
C SER A 123 33.88 0.28 13.15
N SER A 124 33.64 1.47 13.69
CA SER A 124 34.65 2.18 14.46
C SER A 124 35.13 1.37 15.65
N THR A 125 34.17 0.79 16.39
CA THR A 125 34.49 -0.03 17.55
C THR A 125 35.20 -1.29 17.13
N SER A 126 34.75 -1.96 16.09
CA SER A 126 35.35 -3.19 15.58
C SER A 126 36.77 -2.94 15.05
N THR A 127 36.97 -1.82 14.37
CA THR A 127 38.29 -1.46 13.86
C THR A 127 39.32 -1.34 14.98
N GLN A 128 38.92 -0.69 16.07
CA GLN A 128 39.77 -0.56 17.24
C GLN A 128 40.09 -1.94 17.85
N GLN A 129 39.10 -2.84 17.87
CA GLN A 129 39.29 -4.18 18.43
C GLN A 129 40.08 -5.06 17.52
N SER A 130 39.97 -4.89 16.23
CA SER A 130 40.63 -5.77 15.26
C SER A 130 41.97 -5.23 14.77
N ALA A 131 42.45 -4.18 15.35
CA ALA A 131 43.75 -3.61 15.04
C ALA A 131 44.91 -4.49 15.52
N LYS A 132 44.61 -5.68 15.87
CA LYS A 132 45.58 -6.66 16.30
C LYS A 132 46.06 -7.59 15.18
#